data_39a796c24d36a1fe2c7c7f74b96a1eff
#
_entry.id   39a796c24d36a1fe2c7c7f74b96a1eff
#
_cell.length_a   1.000
_cell.length_b   1.000
_cell.length_c   1.000
_cell.angle_alpha   90.00
_cell.angle_beta   90.00
_cell.angle_gamma   90.00
#
_symmetry.space_group_name_H-M   'P 1'
#
loop_
_entity.id
_entity.type
_entity.pdbx_description
1 polymer ?
#
loop_
_entity_poly.entity_id
_entity_poly.type
_entity_poly.pdbx_seq_one_letter_code
_entity_poly.pdbx_strand_id
1 'polypeptide(L)'
;CKFCRSQLAIDDYGTGYSNSSNLLTYTPDYIKIDRSLICDIHNDLKKQQLFASIVDFCHANQLMSLAEGVETSAEMKTVIRMGVDLIQGYYTSRPKPLFLDNISSDVIDEIIKTNLETRSDGTKKIYSARNETELDLVKLALDKYTDIHVHQSKLTLIGDINKLIKISVVIPDNSSCELTLKNANITSGTDKPAIQLGEYSRLELNLQKKNKISASGIYVPQGSQ
;
A
#
# COMPACT_ATOMS: atom_id res chain seq x y z
N CYS A 1 -10.41 6.94 18.61
CA CYS A 1 -10.76 6.53 19.97
C CYS A 1 -10.90 5.00 20.00
N LYS A 2 -9.88 4.28 20.53
CA LYS A 2 -9.86 2.79 20.52
C LYS A 2 -11.09 2.13 21.17
N PHE A 3 -11.82 2.86 22.01
CA PHE A 3 -13.01 2.34 22.69
C PHE A 3 -14.29 2.31 21.82
N CYS A 4 -14.39 3.13 20.78
CA CYS A 4 -15.63 3.28 20.01
C CYS A 4 -15.55 2.64 18.61
N ARG A 5 -14.49 1.94 18.24
CA ARG A 5 -14.24 1.45 16.86
C ARG A 5 -14.35 2.54 15.76
N SER A 6 -14.23 3.81 16.14
CA SER A 6 -14.27 4.93 15.21
C SER A 6 -12.89 5.12 14.58
N GLN A 7 -12.87 5.37 13.29
CA GLN A 7 -11.66 5.72 12.55
C GLN A 7 -11.47 7.24 12.55
N LEU A 8 -10.22 7.69 12.58
CA LEU A 8 -9.86 9.11 12.60
C LEU A 8 -9.24 9.48 11.24
N ALA A 9 -9.74 10.54 10.63
CA ALA A 9 -9.17 11.12 9.43
C ALA A 9 -8.64 12.53 9.70
N ILE A 10 -7.48 12.86 9.16
CA ILE A 10 -7.01 14.25 9.06
C ILE A 10 -7.48 14.79 7.73
N ASP A 11 -8.21 15.89 7.77
CA ASP A 11 -8.80 16.57 6.62
C ASP A 11 -7.91 17.70 6.09
N ASP A 12 -8.10 18.10 4.83
CA ASP A 12 -7.45 19.22 4.15
C ASP A 12 -5.91 19.19 4.23
N TYR A 13 -5.31 18.01 4.17
CA TYR A 13 -3.86 17.88 4.26
C TYR A 13 -3.17 18.35 2.97
N GLY A 14 -2.14 19.21 3.14
CA GLY A 14 -1.41 19.83 2.01
C GLY A 14 -1.77 21.27 1.75
N THR A 15 -2.79 21.81 2.44
CA THR A 15 -3.03 23.27 2.51
C THR A 15 -2.07 23.89 3.52
N GLY A 16 -1.70 25.17 3.34
CA GLY A 16 -0.70 25.86 4.19
C GLY A 16 -1.02 25.92 5.68
N TYR A 17 -2.16 25.41 6.12
CA TYR A 17 -2.61 25.33 7.52
C TYR A 17 -2.55 23.91 8.09
N SER A 18 -2.24 22.88 7.29
CA SER A 18 -2.14 21.52 7.81
C SER A 18 -0.83 21.36 8.61
N ASN A 19 -0.96 21.44 9.93
CA ASN A 19 0.17 21.28 10.84
C ASN A 19 0.60 19.80 10.90
N SER A 20 1.80 19.51 10.44
CA SER A 20 2.47 18.22 10.65
C SER A 20 2.54 17.84 12.15
N SER A 21 2.42 18.79 13.07
CA SER A 21 2.32 18.56 14.51
C SER A 21 1.08 17.76 14.91
N ASN A 22 -0.01 17.86 14.16
CA ASN A 22 -1.22 17.07 14.41
C ASN A 22 -0.97 15.58 14.16
N LEU A 23 -0.13 15.23 13.19
CA LEU A 23 0.27 13.85 12.93
C LEU A 23 1.07 13.21 14.07
N LEU A 24 1.85 14.01 14.80
CA LEU A 24 2.62 13.54 15.95
C LEU A 24 1.76 13.38 17.20
N THR A 25 0.67 14.13 17.29
CA THR A 25 -0.22 14.15 18.47
C THR A 25 -1.34 13.13 18.36
N TYR A 26 -1.88 12.95 17.17
CA TYR A 26 -2.96 12.01 16.90
C TYR A 26 -2.44 10.89 16.01
N THR A 27 -2.90 9.67 16.23
CA THR A 27 -2.65 8.52 15.35
C THR A 27 -3.88 8.35 14.44
N PRO A 28 -3.94 9.04 13.29
CA PRO A 28 -5.05 8.90 12.36
C PRO A 28 -5.03 7.55 11.65
N ASP A 29 -6.17 7.17 11.10
CA ASP A 29 -6.28 6.02 10.19
C ASP A 29 -6.15 6.48 8.73
N TYR A 30 -6.57 7.74 8.46
CA TYR A 30 -6.60 8.31 7.11
C TYR A 30 -5.98 9.71 7.07
N ILE A 31 -5.32 10.01 5.95
CA ILE A 31 -4.96 11.37 5.54
C ILE A 31 -5.71 11.70 4.25
N LYS A 32 -6.56 12.73 4.29
CA LYS A 32 -7.32 13.25 3.16
C LYS A 32 -6.50 14.38 2.52
N ILE A 33 -5.99 14.12 1.32
CA ILE A 33 -5.14 15.06 0.58
C ILE A 33 -6.04 16.04 -0.15
N ASP A 34 -5.91 17.31 0.17
CA ASP A 34 -6.78 18.37 -0.30
C ASP A 34 -6.79 18.54 -1.82
N ARG A 35 -7.93 18.96 -2.34
CA ARG A 35 -8.15 19.22 -3.76
C ARG A 35 -7.13 20.17 -4.39
N SER A 36 -6.59 21.14 -3.64
CA SER A 36 -5.59 22.09 -4.16
C SER A 36 -4.33 21.41 -4.70
N LEU A 37 -3.97 20.23 -4.14
CA LEU A 37 -2.89 19.40 -4.65
C LEU A 37 -3.32 18.51 -5.81
N ILE A 38 -4.60 18.16 -5.90
CA ILE A 38 -5.13 17.23 -6.90
C ILE A 38 -5.49 17.93 -8.20
N CYS A 39 -6.05 19.15 -8.10
CA CYS A 39 -6.46 19.92 -9.27
C CYS A 39 -5.27 20.14 -10.23
N ASP A 40 -5.43 19.68 -11.48
CA ASP A 40 -4.42 19.75 -12.54
C ASP A 40 -3.06 19.06 -12.19
N ILE A 41 -3.04 18.14 -11.24
CA ILE A 41 -1.82 17.44 -10.81
C ILE A 41 -1.08 16.78 -11.99
N HIS A 42 -1.78 16.33 -13.02
CA HIS A 42 -1.19 15.70 -14.21
C HIS A 42 -0.27 16.63 -15.00
N ASN A 43 -0.39 17.96 -14.83
CA ASN A 43 0.41 18.97 -15.50
C ASN A 43 1.44 19.67 -14.57
N ASP A 44 1.47 19.36 -13.28
CA ASP A 44 2.30 20.05 -12.29
C ASP A 44 3.24 19.08 -11.55
N LEU A 45 4.52 19.06 -11.97
CA LEU A 45 5.54 18.22 -11.37
C LEU A 45 5.78 18.50 -9.87
N LYS A 46 5.59 19.76 -9.42
CA LYS A 46 5.77 20.09 -8.00
C LYS A 46 4.65 19.51 -7.16
N LYS A 47 3.41 19.59 -7.66
CA LYS A 47 2.27 18.92 -7.01
C LYS A 47 2.47 17.40 -6.98
N GLN A 48 2.94 16.80 -8.08
CA GLN A 48 3.24 15.36 -8.13
C GLN A 48 4.28 14.97 -7.09
N GLN A 49 5.40 15.70 -6.99
CA GLN A 49 6.44 15.41 -6.00
C GLN A 49 5.93 15.53 -4.56
N LEU A 50 5.15 16.58 -4.25
CA LEU A 50 4.57 16.76 -2.93
C LEU A 50 3.55 15.66 -2.63
N PHE A 51 2.66 15.37 -3.58
CA PHE A 51 1.66 14.30 -3.44
C PHE A 51 2.33 12.93 -3.20
N ALA A 52 3.36 12.59 -3.98
CA ALA A 52 4.11 11.35 -3.79
C ALA A 52 4.72 11.25 -2.39
N SER A 53 5.33 12.35 -1.90
CA SER A 53 5.91 12.36 -0.54
C SER A 53 4.86 12.17 0.56
N ILE A 54 3.64 12.66 0.37
CA ILE A 54 2.52 12.46 1.31
C ILE A 54 2.06 10.98 1.27
N VAL A 55 1.91 10.41 0.08
CA VAL A 55 1.52 8.99 -0.08
C VAL A 55 2.58 8.08 0.53
N ASP A 56 3.86 8.31 0.26
CA ASP A 56 4.97 7.56 0.85
C ASP A 56 4.98 7.67 2.38
N PHE A 57 4.74 8.88 2.92
CA PHE A 57 4.60 9.09 4.36
C PHE A 57 3.42 8.29 4.93
N CYS A 58 2.26 8.29 4.25
CA CYS A 58 1.10 7.49 4.68
C CYS A 58 1.46 6.01 4.74
N HIS A 59 2.07 5.48 3.68
CA HIS A 59 2.44 4.06 3.61
C HIS A 59 3.48 3.68 4.66
N ALA A 60 4.51 4.51 4.87
CA ALA A 60 5.53 4.28 5.90
C ALA A 60 4.95 4.27 7.32
N ASN A 61 3.88 5.03 7.57
CA ASN A 61 3.24 5.14 8.89
C ASN A 61 1.93 4.33 9.01
N GLN A 62 1.65 3.44 8.07
CA GLN A 62 0.45 2.57 8.09
C GLN A 62 -0.87 3.36 8.05
N LEU A 63 -0.86 4.52 7.41
CA LEU A 63 -2.04 5.36 7.20
C LEU A 63 -2.59 5.11 5.79
N MET A 64 -3.89 5.29 5.62
CA MET A 64 -4.51 5.29 4.30
C MET A 64 -4.50 6.69 3.72
N SER A 65 -4.00 6.83 2.51
CA SER A 65 -4.06 8.06 1.74
C SER A 65 -5.36 8.15 0.95
N LEU A 66 -6.04 9.31 0.99
CA LEU A 66 -7.26 9.57 0.23
C LEU A 66 -7.09 10.86 -0.57
N ALA A 67 -7.17 10.79 -1.90
CA ALA A 67 -7.16 11.95 -2.77
C ALA A 67 -8.56 12.54 -2.88
N GLU A 68 -8.74 13.79 -2.45
CA GLU A 68 -10.02 14.49 -2.49
C GLU A 68 -10.17 15.37 -3.73
N GLY A 69 -11.40 15.50 -4.20
CA GLY A 69 -11.74 16.40 -5.28
C GLY A 69 -11.17 15.98 -6.64
N VAL A 70 -11.00 14.70 -6.89
CA VAL A 70 -10.66 14.17 -8.22
C VAL A 70 -11.83 14.39 -9.15
N GLU A 71 -11.66 15.24 -10.18
CA GLU A 71 -12.73 15.64 -11.08
C GLU A 71 -12.54 15.16 -12.51
N THR A 72 -11.34 14.78 -12.90
CA THR A 72 -11.00 14.36 -14.25
C THR A 72 -10.33 12.99 -14.32
N SER A 73 -10.47 12.32 -15.48
CA SER A 73 -9.75 11.07 -15.77
C SER A 73 -8.23 11.23 -15.66
N ALA A 74 -7.68 12.38 -16.08
CA ALA A 74 -6.24 12.66 -16.04
C ALA A 74 -5.73 12.77 -14.61
N GLU A 75 -6.46 13.44 -13.73
CA GLU A 75 -6.15 13.50 -12.29
C GLU A 75 -6.23 12.11 -11.66
N MET A 76 -7.33 11.37 -11.90
CA MET A 76 -7.51 10.01 -11.40
C MET A 76 -6.35 9.09 -11.79
N LYS A 77 -5.97 9.07 -13.07
CA LYS A 77 -4.85 8.26 -13.54
C LYS A 77 -3.54 8.64 -12.88
N THR A 78 -3.32 9.93 -12.68
CA THR A 78 -2.08 10.43 -12.06
C THR A 78 -1.99 9.99 -10.60
N VAL A 79 -3.03 10.22 -9.78
CA VAL A 79 -3.00 9.84 -8.37
C VAL A 79 -2.94 8.31 -8.17
N ILE A 80 -3.57 7.52 -9.05
CA ILE A 80 -3.45 6.05 -9.02
C ILE A 80 -2.02 5.61 -9.32
N ARG A 81 -1.36 6.19 -10.34
CA ARG A 81 0.03 5.87 -10.68
C ARG A 81 0.99 6.23 -9.56
N MET A 82 0.64 7.19 -8.74
CA MET A 82 1.41 7.62 -7.56
C MET A 82 1.08 6.83 -6.30
N GLY A 83 0.19 5.83 -6.38
CA GLY A 83 -0.04 4.84 -5.33
C GLY A 83 -1.04 5.23 -4.26
N VAL A 84 -1.93 6.20 -4.51
CA VAL A 84 -2.98 6.55 -3.55
C VAL A 84 -3.88 5.35 -3.23
N ASP A 85 -4.30 5.23 -1.97
CA ASP A 85 -5.14 4.11 -1.53
C ASP A 85 -6.62 4.32 -1.88
N LEU A 86 -7.13 5.55 -1.75
CA LEU A 86 -8.53 5.89 -1.94
C LEU A 86 -8.69 7.17 -2.77
N ILE A 87 -9.79 7.25 -3.50
CA ILE A 87 -10.14 8.41 -4.34
C ILE A 87 -11.56 8.85 -4.02
N GLN A 88 -11.74 10.16 -3.87
CA GLN A 88 -13.05 10.81 -3.74
C GLN A 88 -13.12 12.03 -4.64
N GLY A 89 -14.25 12.22 -5.33
CA GLY A 89 -14.47 13.41 -6.14
C GLY A 89 -15.57 13.25 -7.16
N TYR A 90 -15.82 14.31 -7.93
CA TYR A 90 -16.90 14.33 -8.93
C TYR A 90 -16.69 13.35 -10.08
N TYR A 91 -15.45 12.94 -10.29
CA TYR A 91 -15.15 11.91 -11.28
C TYR A 91 -15.75 10.55 -10.89
N THR A 92 -15.71 10.19 -9.62
CA THR A 92 -16.30 8.94 -9.11
C THR A 92 -17.81 9.07 -8.94
N SER A 93 -18.28 10.14 -8.30
CA SER A 93 -19.70 10.47 -8.17
C SER A 93 -19.89 11.89 -7.65
N ARG A 94 -20.92 12.58 -8.18
CA ARG A 94 -21.39 13.83 -7.58
C ARG A 94 -22.24 13.56 -6.35
N PRO A 95 -22.27 14.47 -5.35
CA PRO A 95 -23.17 14.34 -4.19
C PRO A 95 -24.63 14.16 -4.65
N LYS A 96 -25.32 13.21 -4.03
CA LYS A 96 -26.74 12.92 -4.27
C LYS A 96 -27.45 12.77 -2.93
N PRO A 97 -28.78 13.07 -2.86
CA PRO A 97 -29.55 12.93 -1.63
C PRO A 97 -29.64 11.49 -1.10
N LEU A 98 -29.49 10.51 -1.98
CA LEU A 98 -29.50 9.08 -1.66
C LEU A 98 -28.09 8.50 -1.87
N PHE A 99 -27.71 7.56 -1.04
CA PHE A 99 -26.48 6.79 -1.25
C PHE A 99 -26.54 6.09 -2.61
N LEU A 100 -25.41 6.11 -3.32
CA LEU A 100 -25.27 5.34 -4.55
C LEU A 100 -24.89 3.91 -4.17
N ASP A 101 -25.62 2.96 -4.72
CA ASP A 101 -25.27 1.56 -4.56
C ASP A 101 -24.00 1.18 -5.33
N ASN A 102 -23.71 1.90 -6.44
CA ASN A 102 -22.56 1.62 -7.29
C ASN A 102 -21.99 2.88 -7.96
N ILE A 103 -20.68 2.88 -8.19
CA ILE A 103 -19.98 3.78 -9.12
C ILE A 103 -20.27 3.27 -10.55
N SER A 104 -20.26 4.16 -11.55
CA SER A 104 -20.47 3.81 -12.96
C SER A 104 -19.44 2.75 -13.41
N SER A 105 -19.89 1.75 -14.17
CA SER A 105 -19.02 0.69 -14.70
C SER A 105 -17.84 1.24 -15.49
N ASP A 106 -18.04 2.28 -16.28
CA ASP A 106 -17.00 2.89 -17.12
C ASP A 106 -15.87 3.49 -16.25
N VAL A 107 -16.22 4.11 -15.12
CA VAL A 107 -15.25 4.64 -14.16
C VAL A 107 -14.49 3.50 -13.47
N ILE A 108 -15.21 2.45 -13.07
CA ILE A 108 -14.58 1.25 -12.46
C ILE A 108 -13.60 0.61 -13.45
N ASP A 109 -14.01 0.42 -14.70
CA ASP A 109 -13.19 -0.18 -15.74
C ASP A 109 -11.94 0.66 -16.02
N GLU A 110 -12.07 2.00 -16.02
CA GLU A 110 -10.94 2.90 -16.19
C GLU A 110 -9.97 2.86 -15.00
N ILE A 111 -10.47 2.80 -13.79
CA ILE A 111 -9.65 2.62 -12.58
C ILE A 111 -8.88 1.29 -12.64
N ILE A 112 -9.58 0.20 -12.96
CA ILE A 112 -8.97 -1.13 -13.10
C ILE A 112 -7.91 -1.11 -14.20
N LYS A 113 -8.23 -0.56 -15.37
CA LYS A 113 -7.30 -0.44 -16.50
C LYS A 113 -6.07 0.36 -16.11
N THR A 114 -6.23 1.52 -15.48
CA THR A 114 -5.11 2.37 -15.03
C THR A 114 -4.21 1.63 -14.05
N ASN A 115 -4.80 0.92 -13.07
CA ASN A 115 -4.05 0.09 -12.15
C ASN A 115 -3.28 -1.03 -12.87
N LEU A 116 -3.86 -1.65 -13.88
CA LEU A 116 -3.21 -2.68 -14.68
C LEU A 116 -2.08 -2.11 -15.54
N GLU A 117 -2.27 -0.93 -16.15
CA GLU A 117 -1.25 -0.23 -16.95
C GLU A 117 -0.06 0.19 -16.09
N THR A 118 -0.31 0.76 -14.93
CA THR A 118 0.74 1.12 -13.94
C THR A 118 1.57 -0.10 -13.54
N ARG A 119 1.02 -1.30 -13.67
CA ARG A 119 1.69 -2.58 -13.40
C ARG A 119 2.40 -3.19 -14.61
N SER A 120 2.06 -2.77 -15.83
CA SER A 120 2.61 -3.36 -17.06
C SER A 120 3.92 -2.73 -17.52
N ASP A 121 4.27 -1.55 -17.02
CA ASP A 121 5.52 -0.83 -17.34
C ASP A 121 6.71 -1.23 -16.45
N GLY A 122 6.60 -2.36 -15.75
CA GLY A 122 7.67 -2.89 -14.88
C GLY A 122 7.65 -2.30 -13.47
N THR A 123 6.65 -1.49 -13.11
CA THR A 123 6.50 -1.00 -11.75
C THR A 123 6.09 -2.13 -10.79
N LYS A 124 6.67 -2.11 -9.61
CA LYS A 124 6.39 -3.08 -8.57
C LYS A 124 4.95 -2.94 -8.09
N LYS A 125 4.20 -4.04 -8.10
CA LYS A 125 2.90 -4.09 -7.44
C LYS A 125 3.09 -4.49 -5.99
N ILE A 126 2.87 -3.56 -5.09
CA ILE A 126 3.03 -3.76 -3.65
C ILE A 126 1.68 -4.10 -3.01
N TYR A 127 1.65 -5.17 -2.24
CA TYR A 127 0.54 -5.49 -1.34
C TYR A 127 0.88 -5.02 0.07
N SER A 128 0.09 -4.12 0.64
CA SER A 128 0.27 -3.66 2.02
C SER A 128 -0.57 -4.50 2.97
N ALA A 129 0.06 -5.44 3.67
CA ALA A 129 -0.60 -6.27 4.67
C ALA A 129 -0.74 -5.50 5.99
N ARG A 130 -1.98 -5.30 6.46
CA ARG A 130 -2.27 -4.47 7.64
C ARG A 130 -3.14 -5.14 8.69
N ASN A 131 -4.13 -5.92 8.27
CA ASN A 131 -5.12 -6.53 9.16
C ASN A 131 -5.43 -7.99 8.83
N GLU A 132 -4.72 -8.56 7.87
CA GLU A 132 -4.91 -9.93 7.45
C GLU A 132 -4.23 -10.90 8.42
N THR A 133 -4.89 -11.96 8.78
CA THR A 133 -4.28 -13.04 9.58
C THR A 133 -3.50 -14.01 8.69
N GLU A 134 -3.99 -14.23 7.47
CA GLU A 134 -3.40 -15.13 6.48
C GLU A 134 -3.51 -14.53 5.07
N LEU A 135 -2.46 -14.73 4.25
CA LEU A 135 -2.43 -14.35 2.83
C LEU A 135 -2.02 -15.52 1.96
N ASP A 136 -2.76 -15.74 0.87
CA ASP A 136 -2.44 -16.74 -0.15
C ASP A 136 -1.46 -16.14 -1.18
N LEU A 137 -0.21 -16.59 -1.12
CA LEU A 137 0.86 -16.15 -2.02
C LEU A 137 0.60 -16.53 -3.48
N VAL A 138 -0.08 -17.66 -3.73
CA VAL A 138 -0.40 -18.10 -5.10
C VAL A 138 -1.41 -17.13 -5.71
N LYS A 139 -2.43 -16.75 -4.94
CA LYS A 139 -3.42 -15.76 -5.37
C LYS A 139 -2.77 -14.41 -5.63
N LEU A 140 -1.95 -13.91 -4.71
CA LEU A 140 -1.24 -12.64 -4.89
C LEU A 140 -0.33 -12.65 -6.13
N ALA A 141 0.35 -13.78 -6.41
CA ALA A 141 1.17 -13.91 -7.62
C ALA A 141 0.32 -13.93 -8.90
N LEU A 142 -0.84 -14.58 -8.90
CA LEU A 142 -1.81 -14.54 -10.00
C LEU A 142 -2.32 -13.12 -10.23
N ASP A 143 -2.56 -12.37 -9.17
CA ASP A 143 -2.93 -10.97 -9.18
C ASP A 143 -1.75 -10.04 -9.51
N LYS A 144 -0.57 -10.62 -9.85
CA LYS A 144 0.67 -9.94 -10.27
C LYS A 144 1.30 -9.04 -9.21
N TYR A 145 1.09 -9.29 -7.91
CA TYR A 145 1.85 -8.65 -6.86
C TYR A 145 3.31 -9.12 -6.89
N THR A 146 4.23 -8.19 -6.73
CA THR A 146 5.69 -8.45 -6.73
C THR A 146 6.29 -8.33 -5.34
N ASP A 147 5.70 -7.51 -4.50
CA ASP A 147 6.18 -7.24 -3.14
C ASP A 147 5.00 -7.26 -2.15
N ILE A 148 5.25 -7.73 -0.92
CA ILE A 148 4.33 -7.63 0.22
C ILE A 148 5.02 -6.80 1.28
N HIS A 149 4.48 -5.62 1.60
CA HIS A 149 4.92 -4.82 2.74
C HIS A 149 4.09 -5.20 3.98
N VAL A 150 4.75 -5.68 5.03
CA VAL A 150 4.07 -6.17 6.23
C VAL A 150 4.05 -5.08 7.29
N HIS A 151 2.89 -4.45 7.47
CA HIS A 151 2.67 -3.37 8.43
C HIS A 151 1.92 -3.83 9.70
N GLN A 152 2.09 -5.06 10.08
CA GLN A 152 1.40 -5.66 11.22
C GLN A 152 2.33 -6.58 12.00
N SER A 153 2.01 -6.82 13.27
CA SER A 153 2.85 -7.58 14.18
C SER A 153 2.84 -9.10 13.95
N LYS A 154 1.84 -9.62 13.22
CA LYS A 154 1.70 -11.05 12.96
C LYS A 154 1.02 -11.32 11.63
N LEU A 155 1.63 -12.20 10.81
CA LEU A 155 1.10 -12.58 9.50
C LEU A 155 1.49 -14.01 9.14
N THR A 156 0.55 -14.76 8.57
CA THR A 156 0.81 -16.07 7.96
C THR A 156 0.75 -15.97 6.44
N LEU A 157 1.81 -16.37 5.76
CA LEU A 157 1.87 -16.48 4.30
C LEU A 157 1.75 -17.95 3.90
N ILE A 158 0.71 -18.27 3.14
CA ILE A 158 0.43 -19.63 2.67
C ILE A 158 0.81 -19.73 1.19
N GLY A 159 1.61 -20.70 0.85
CA GLY A 159 2.05 -20.92 -0.53
C GLY A 159 1.81 -22.33 -1.02
N ASP A 160 2.42 -22.68 -2.14
CA ASP A 160 2.50 -24.01 -2.70
C ASP A 160 3.97 -24.35 -2.97
N ILE A 161 4.50 -25.36 -2.28
CA ILE A 161 5.92 -25.72 -2.38
C ILE A 161 6.31 -26.16 -3.80
N ASN A 162 5.34 -26.64 -4.60
CA ASN A 162 5.56 -27.07 -5.97
C ASN A 162 5.54 -25.90 -6.98
N LYS A 163 5.15 -24.70 -6.55
CA LYS A 163 5.08 -23.51 -7.39
C LYS A 163 6.10 -22.48 -6.91
N LEU A 164 7.01 -22.10 -7.80
CA LEU A 164 7.94 -20.98 -7.52
C LEU A 164 7.16 -19.67 -7.60
N ILE A 165 7.05 -19.00 -6.46
CA ILE A 165 6.30 -17.74 -6.32
C ILE A 165 7.28 -16.59 -6.29
N LYS A 166 7.20 -15.70 -7.27
CA LYS A 166 8.08 -14.53 -7.41
C LYS A 166 7.50 -13.35 -6.66
N ILE A 167 7.63 -13.34 -5.34
CA ILE A 167 7.17 -12.26 -4.46
C ILE A 167 8.24 -12.01 -3.39
N SER A 168 8.60 -10.75 -3.19
CA SER A 168 9.44 -10.29 -2.07
C SER A 168 8.59 -9.89 -0.88
N VAL A 169 9.06 -10.19 0.32
CA VAL A 169 8.41 -9.77 1.58
C VAL A 169 9.29 -8.71 2.23
N VAL A 170 8.72 -7.56 2.53
CA VAL A 170 9.41 -6.41 3.11
C VAL A 170 8.81 -6.09 4.48
N ILE A 171 9.67 -6.10 5.51
CA ILE A 171 9.33 -5.61 6.84
C ILE A 171 9.85 -4.17 6.92
N PRO A 172 8.99 -3.16 7.10
CA PRO A 172 9.40 -1.75 7.13
C PRO A 172 10.36 -1.43 8.29
N ASP A 173 11.01 -0.27 8.20
CA ASP A 173 11.89 0.24 9.26
C ASP A 173 11.15 0.36 10.60
N ASN A 174 11.88 0.16 11.69
CA ASN A 174 11.38 0.28 13.08
C ASN A 174 10.14 -0.61 13.36
N SER A 175 9.98 -1.71 12.64
CA SER A 175 8.83 -2.61 12.75
C SER A 175 9.21 -3.92 13.46
N SER A 176 8.22 -4.58 14.07
CA SER A 176 8.37 -5.92 14.63
C SER A 176 7.27 -6.83 14.09
N CYS A 177 7.65 -7.96 13.50
CA CYS A 177 6.71 -8.89 12.89
C CYS A 177 7.04 -10.34 13.24
N GLU A 178 6.02 -11.10 13.63
CA GLU A 178 6.01 -12.56 13.65
C GLU A 178 5.45 -13.07 12.31
N LEU A 179 6.32 -13.51 11.43
CA LEU A 179 5.95 -14.01 10.11
C LEU A 179 5.96 -15.53 10.07
N THR A 180 4.85 -16.15 9.73
CA THR A 180 4.77 -17.59 9.50
C THR A 180 4.74 -17.89 8.01
N LEU A 181 5.68 -18.71 7.52
CA LEU A 181 5.62 -19.28 6.17
C LEU A 181 5.09 -20.69 6.24
N LYS A 182 4.05 -20.98 5.46
CA LYS A 182 3.40 -22.28 5.44
C LYS A 182 3.37 -22.85 4.02
N ASN A 183 4.16 -23.89 3.79
CA ASN A 183 4.24 -24.60 2.51
C ASN A 183 4.63 -23.67 1.33
N ALA A 184 5.50 -22.70 1.56
CA ALA A 184 5.83 -21.66 0.59
C ALA A 184 7.14 -21.93 -0.14
N ASN A 185 7.18 -21.63 -1.45
CA ASN A 185 8.39 -21.63 -2.27
C ASN A 185 8.50 -20.23 -2.91
N ILE A 186 9.24 -19.34 -2.24
CA ILE A 186 9.33 -17.93 -2.61
C ILE A 186 10.71 -17.55 -3.13
N THR A 187 10.72 -16.61 -4.07
CA THR A 187 11.91 -15.96 -4.57
C THR A 187 11.60 -14.50 -4.92
N SER A 188 12.60 -13.63 -4.87
CA SER A 188 12.45 -12.33 -5.51
C SER A 188 12.51 -12.51 -7.03
N GLY A 189 11.79 -11.67 -7.76
CA GLY A 189 11.88 -11.64 -9.22
C GLY A 189 13.13 -10.95 -9.76
N THR A 190 14.02 -10.47 -8.90
CA THR A 190 15.21 -9.66 -9.18
C THR A 190 16.39 -10.14 -8.32
N ASP A 191 17.55 -9.50 -8.41
CA ASP A 191 18.73 -9.76 -7.55
C ASP A 191 18.55 -9.33 -6.08
N LYS A 192 17.33 -9.01 -5.67
CA LYS A 192 16.97 -8.63 -4.30
C LYS A 192 16.71 -9.86 -3.42
N PRO A 193 16.79 -9.73 -2.09
CA PRO A 193 16.40 -10.80 -1.18
C PRO A 193 14.91 -11.10 -1.27
N ALA A 194 14.53 -12.35 -1.03
CA ALA A 194 13.12 -12.77 -1.00
C ALA A 194 12.40 -12.24 0.25
N ILE A 195 13.12 -12.04 1.36
CA ILE A 195 12.64 -11.36 2.56
C ILE A 195 13.65 -10.28 2.91
N GLN A 196 13.19 -9.06 3.09
CA GLN A 196 14.01 -7.90 3.42
C GLN A 196 13.48 -7.25 4.70
N LEU A 197 14.36 -7.05 5.68
CA LEU A 197 14.07 -6.23 6.84
C LEU A 197 14.52 -4.78 6.59
N GLY A 198 13.73 -3.84 7.09
CA GLY A 198 14.12 -2.44 7.23
C GLY A 198 15.06 -2.23 8.42
N GLU A 199 15.63 -1.04 8.55
CA GLU A 199 16.54 -0.68 9.63
C GLU A 199 15.83 -0.72 11.01
N TYR A 200 16.54 -1.17 12.04
CA TYR A 200 16.03 -1.29 13.41
C TYR A 200 14.75 -2.12 13.55
N SER A 201 14.56 -3.09 12.66
CA SER A 201 13.39 -3.96 12.64
C SER A 201 13.68 -5.32 13.26
N ARG A 202 12.64 -6.00 13.70
CA ARG A 202 12.71 -7.35 14.24
C ARG A 202 11.78 -8.28 13.50
N LEU A 203 12.30 -9.44 13.09
CA LEU A 203 11.53 -10.50 12.45
C LEU A 203 11.69 -11.79 13.26
N GLU A 204 10.56 -12.35 13.69
CA GLU A 204 10.48 -13.73 14.14
C GLU A 204 9.88 -14.57 13.00
N LEU A 205 10.71 -15.43 12.40
CA LEU A 205 10.30 -16.23 11.25
C LEU A 205 9.97 -17.66 11.67
N ASN A 206 8.69 -18.02 11.56
CA ASN A 206 8.17 -19.36 11.82
C ASN A 206 7.96 -20.14 10.52
N LEU A 207 8.51 -21.34 10.43
CA LEU A 207 8.39 -22.20 9.26
C LEU A 207 7.48 -23.39 9.56
N GLN A 208 6.36 -23.48 8.86
CA GLN A 208 5.42 -24.60 8.95
C GLN A 208 5.39 -25.40 7.65
N LYS A 209 5.41 -26.73 7.75
CA LYS A 209 5.53 -27.65 6.61
C LYS A 209 6.86 -27.45 5.86
N LYS A 210 6.88 -27.73 4.55
CA LYS A 210 8.08 -27.52 3.72
C LYS A 210 8.08 -26.11 3.18
N ASN A 211 9.20 -25.40 3.32
CA ASN A 211 9.37 -24.07 2.76
C ASN A 211 10.70 -24.00 2.01
N LYS A 212 10.75 -23.15 0.99
CA LYS A 212 11.95 -22.84 0.24
C LYS A 212 12.01 -21.33 0.00
N ILE A 213 13.13 -20.72 0.38
CA ILE A 213 13.42 -19.31 0.12
C ILE A 213 14.64 -19.30 -0.80
N SER A 214 14.48 -18.74 -1.99
CA SER A 214 15.50 -18.71 -3.05
C SER A 214 15.94 -17.27 -3.33
N ALA A 215 16.83 -17.08 -4.29
CA ALA A 215 17.53 -15.84 -4.59
C ALA A 215 18.51 -15.45 -3.46
N SER A 216 18.67 -14.15 -3.15
CA SER A 216 19.59 -13.68 -2.11
C SER A 216 19.14 -13.99 -0.66
N GLY A 217 18.12 -14.85 -0.48
CA GLY A 217 17.64 -15.30 0.82
C GLY A 217 16.95 -14.22 1.63
N ILE A 218 17.44 -13.99 2.87
CA ILE A 218 16.90 -13.01 3.82
C ILE A 218 17.97 -11.94 4.03
N TYR A 219 17.61 -10.68 3.85
CA TYR A 219 18.48 -9.55 4.17
C TYR A 219 18.11 -8.94 5.52
N VAL A 220 19.11 -8.84 6.39
CA VAL A 220 18.98 -8.23 7.72
C VAL A 220 19.99 -7.08 7.81
N PRO A 221 19.53 -5.81 7.84
CA PRO A 221 20.43 -4.66 7.94
C PRO A 221 21.05 -4.55 9.35
N GLN A 222 22.06 -3.69 9.46
CA GLN A 222 22.69 -3.41 10.75
C GLN A 222 21.67 -2.83 11.75
N GLY A 223 21.69 -3.31 13.00
CA GLY A 223 20.74 -2.88 14.04
C GLY A 223 19.41 -3.63 14.06
N SER A 224 19.16 -4.55 13.12
CA SER A 224 17.94 -5.38 13.06
C SER A 224 18.22 -6.81 13.54
N GLN A 225 17.13 -7.53 13.93
CA GLN A 225 17.17 -8.88 14.49
C GLN A 225 16.17 -9.81 13.82
#